data_41ab36baea85687c3286ee458727a2bd
#
_entry.id   41ab36baea85687c3286ee458727a2bd
#
_cell.length_a   1.000
_cell.length_b   1.000
_cell.length_c   1.000
_cell.angle_alpha   90.00
_cell.angle_beta   90.00
_cell.angle_gamma   90.00
#
_symmetry.space_group_name_H-M   'P 1'
#
loop_
_entity.id
_entity.type
_entity.pdbx_description
1 polymer ?
#
loop_
_entity_poly.entity_id
_entity_poly.type
_entity_poly.pdbx_seq_one_letter_code
_entity_poly.pdbx_strand_id
1 'polypeptide(L)'
;MPADSPGTPGRNYPFFATDIVLGNYAYVEEEFSFEGQANTYSIKPGTNAETLTSGTAYRSRMLVRRPATQTRFNGVVVVEWLNVTNGYDTDVLWLYQKEFLIREGYAWVGVSAQSVGVSRPPNGLRVWSPSRYGRLDVDGQGKVPGDALGYDIYAQAGAAVRKVPAVLGGLEARLVIAAGQSQSAGRLATYLNSIHHRDPVYDAALLTVNAATLRTDLTIPVIKVLSENEANSSRSQADSERIRTWTVAGATHSEQYSLLSRAAFLLRDLNLQAVDACDTPARSRVEIRYVYNAAVDSLVKWRRASIAPPNAPDLKFSGDILQRDDHRNALGGVRSIEMDVPVAHDAAINCGLGGTHVPFDDQTLSRLYPTHADYVGKVRNSAARLVKAGFMLKADADLAVANAERSIYGERLVCGPLCADVRQFPSHPSSILLAKQTAHLLIKDGSTLVALVDRATRAIAEGDTLGNDPRSKKKFAEAAAHLRSYVSKTQQFLAGGKVARESAALLIEQATTLITLVEARTK
;
A
#
# COMPACT_ATOMS: atom_id res chain seq x y z
N MET A 1 -18.34 12.08 11.60
CA MET A 1 -18.85 13.41 11.17
C MET A 1 -20.29 13.19 10.77
N PRO A 2 -21.24 14.04 11.13
CA PRO A 2 -22.60 13.93 10.65
C PRO A 2 -22.59 13.97 9.10
N ALA A 3 -23.47 13.19 8.48
CA ALA A 3 -23.63 13.18 7.03
C ALA A 3 -23.98 14.56 6.45
N ASP A 4 -24.48 15.44 7.27
CA ASP A 4 -25.04 16.76 6.96
C ASP A 4 -24.05 17.91 7.21
N SER A 5 -22.81 17.65 7.64
CA SER A 5 -21.81 18.73 7.72
C SER A 5 -21.41 19.15 6.31
N PRO A 6 -21.88 20.31 5.80
CA PRO A 6 -21.53 20.75 4.46
C PRO A 6 -20.01 20.98 4.41
N GLY A 7 -19.35 20.31 3.50
CA GLY A 7 -17.96 20.57 3.18
C GLY A 7 -17.80 21.90 2.43
N THR A 8 -16.56 22.31 2.21
CA THR A 8 -16.25 23.35 1.25
C THR A 8 -16.85 22.95 -0.12
N PRO A 9 -17.42 23.86 -0.91
CA PRO A 9 -17.93 23.52 -2.21
C PRO A 9 -16.92 22.68 -3.01
N GLY A 10 -17.37 21.55 -3.56
CA GLY A 10 -16.51 20.57 -4.23
C GLY A 10 -15.76 19.59 -3.33
N ARG A 11 -15.79 19.75 -1.98
CA ARG A 11 -15.13 18.88 -1.00
C ARG A 11 -16.08 18.36 0.07
N ASN A 12 -17.27 17.96 -0.35
CA ASN A 12 -18.33 17.48 0.54
C ASN A 12 -18.25 15.95 0.75
N TYR A 13 -17.06 15.43 0.97
CA TYR A 13 -16.77 14.01 1.22
C TYR A 13 -15.57 13.90 2.17
N PRO A 14 -15.29 12.74 2.76
CA PRO A 14 -14.11 12.55 3.61
C PRO A 14 -12.81 12.77 2.83
N PHE A 15 -11.87 13.49 3.41
CA PHE A 15 -10.51 13.61 2.86
C PHE A 15 -9.89 12.22 2.70
N PHE A 16 -9.33 11.91 1.54
CA PHE A 16 -8.85 10.58 1.16
C PHE A 16 -9.96 9.50 1.22
N ALA A 17 -11.23 9.88 0.97
CA ALA A 17 -12.29 8.90 0.74
C ALA A 17 -11.83 7.87 -0.30
N THR A 18 -12.16 6.59 -0.08
CA THR A 18 -11.71 5.53 -0.98
C THR A 18 -12.25 5.71 -2.40
N ASP A 19 -11.45 5.32 -3.39
CA ASP A 19 -11.81 5.27 -4.81
C ASP A 19 -12.58 3.99 -5.18
N ILE A 20 -12.68 3.04 -4.23
CA ILE A 20 -13.40 1.79 -4.41
C ILE A 20 -14.90 2.01 -4.22
N VAL A 21 -15.71 1.47 -5.11
CA VAL A 21 -17.17 1.38 -4.93
C VAL A 21 -17.46 0.30 -3.90
N LEU A 22 -17.33 0.65 -2.63
CA LEU A 22 -17.39 -0.28 -1.49
C LEU A 22 -18.68 -1.11 -1.44
N GLY A 23 -19.81 -0.55 -1.89
CA GLY A 23 -21.09 -1.26 -1.97
C GLY A 23 -21.02 -2.55 -2.79
N ASN A 24 -20.14 -2.64 -3.80
CA ASN A 24 -19.93 -3.85 -4.59
C ASN A 24 -19.35 -5.01 -3.77
N TYR A 25 -18.78 -4.72 -2.61
CA TYR A 25 -18.14 -5.67 -1.72
C TYR A 25 -18.89 -5.83 -0.38
N ALA A 26 -20.09 -5.24 -0.27
CA ALA A 26 -20.85 -5.13 0.98
C ALA A 26 -20.04 -4.46 2.10
N TYR A 27 -19.35 -3.36 1.74
CA TYR A 27 -18.62 -2.47 2.65
C TYR A 27 -19.21 -1.08 2.64
N VAL A 28 -18.91 -0.34 3.71
CA VAL A 28 -19.25 1.07 3.87
C VAL A 28 -18.04 1.87 4.31
N GLU A 29 -18.01 3.16 3.95
CA GLU A 29 -17.07 4.14 4.48
C GLU A 29 -17.86 5.17 5.29
N GLU A 30 -17.41 5.42 6.51
CA GLU A 30 -18.00 6.39 7.42
C GLU A 30 -16.90 7.22 8.07
N GLU A 31 -17.25 8.44 8.45
CA GLU A 31 -16.29 9.34 9.09
C GLU A 31 -16.89 9.89 10.38
N PHE A 32 -16.11 9.83 11.46
CA PHE A 32 -16.52 10.30 12.79
C PHE A 32 -15.58 11.38 13.31
N SER A 33 -16.13 12.40 13.96
CA SER A 33 -15.36 13.16 14.93
C SER A 33 -15.51 12.52 16.31
N PHE A 34 -14.43 12.48 17.06
CA PHE A 34 -14.44 12.06 18.45
C PHE A 34 -13.64 13.04 19.29
N GLU A 35 -14.00 13.14 20.55
CA GLU A 35 -13.41 14.11 21.48
C GLU A 35 -13.18 13.47 22.83
N GLY A 36 -12.29 14.06 23.59
CA GLY A 36 -11.94 13.62 24.93
C GLY A 36 -10.93 14.55 25.59
N GLN A 37 -10.33 14.02 26.63
CA GLN A 37 -9.20 14.66 27.31
C GLN A 37 -7.97 13.77 27.17
N ALA A 38 -6.84 14.37 26.83
CA ALA A 38 -5.57 13.70 26.61
C ALA A 38 -4.50 14.23 27.57
N ASN A 39 -3.56 13.37 27.90
CA ASN A 39 -2.39 13.69 28.70
C ASN A 39 -1.18 13.91 27.79
N THR A 40 -0.19 14.61 28.29
CA THR A 40 1.16 14.63 27.73
C THR A 40 2.11 13.82 28.62
N TYR A 41 3.19 13.33 28.04
CA TYR A 41 4.09 12.41 28.71
C TYR A 41 5.55 12.81 28.58
N SER A 42 6.31 12.60 29.66
CA SER A 42 7.76 12.51 29.62
C SER A 42 8.15 11.09 29.17
N ILE A 43 8.78 10.98 28.02
CA ILE A 43 9.15 9.71 27.43
C ILE A 43 10.67 9.57 27.42
N LYS A 44 11.17 8.58 28.16
CA LYS A 44 12.58 8.21 28.15
C LYS A 44 12.71 6.82 27.49
N PRO A 45 13.69 6.61 26.61
CA PRO A 45 13.89 5.31 25.97
C PRO A 45 13.94 4.15 26.97
N GLY A 46 13.19 3.08 26.69
CA GLY A 46 13.18 1.87 27.51
C GLY A 46 12.44 1.94 28.85
N THR A 47 11.76 3.06 29.15
CA THR A 47 11.01 3.22 30.39
C THR A 47 9.53 3.47 30.15
N ASN A 48 8.73 3.25 31.18
CA ASN A 48 7.34 3.67 31.19
C ASN A 48 7.26 5.21 31.26
N ALA A 49 6.36 5.78 30.47
CA ALA A 49 6.19 7.22 30.42
C ALA A 49 5.55 7.78 31.72
N GLU A 50 6.01 8.94 32.15
CA GLU A 50 5.44 9.71 33.25
C GLU A 50 4.48 10.78 32.69
N THR A 51 3.33 10.99 33.32
CA THR A 51 2.40 12.03 32.93
C THR A 51 2.97 13.40 33.28
N LEU A 52 3.08 14.30 32.31
CA LEU A 52 3.50 15.67 32.47
C LEU A 52 2.32 16.62 32.73
N THR A 53 1.31 16.51 31.84
CA THR A 53 0.07 17.30 31.99
C THR A 53 -1.11 16.38 31.75
N SER A 54 -2.25 16.72 32.35
CA SER A 54 -3.47 15.93 32.25
C SER A 54 -4.65 16.78 31.80
N GLY A 55 -5.61 16.14 31.14
CA GLY A 55 -6.93 16.75 30.91
C GLY A 55 -6.95 17.79 29.80
N THR A 56 -6.02 17.83 28.88
CA THR A 56 -6.11 18.71 27.71
C THR A 56 -7.21 18.22 26.78
N ALA A 57 -8.23 19.05 26.57
CA ALA A 57 -9.32 18.73 25.65
C ALA A 57 -8.80 18.61 24.21
N TYR A 58 -9.31 17.62 23.48
CA TYR A 58 -9.03 17.45 22.04
C TYR A 58 -10.30 17.08 21.29
N ARG A 59 -10.27 17.29 19.97
CA ARG A 59 -11.23 16.75 19.02
C ARG A 59 -10.49 16.27 17.78
N SER A 60 -10.65 14.99 17.45
CA SER A 60 -10.00 14.37 16.32
C SER A 60 -10.99 13.68 15.36
N ARG A 61 -10.48 13.01 14.35
CA ARG A 61 -11.19 12.33 13.27
C ARG A 61 -10.83 10.84 13.22
N MET A 62 -11.84 10.00 12.98
CA MET A 62 -11.69 8.62 12.54
C MET A 62 -12.36 8.44 11.18
N LEU A 63 -11.65 7.85 10.22
CA LEU A 63 -12.19 7.35 8.96
C LEU A 63 -12.33 5.83 9.08
N VAL A 64 -13.54 5.31 8.88
CA VAL A 64 -13.87 3.91 9.11
C VAL A 64 -14.32 3.26 7.82
N ARG A 65 -13.67 2.15 7.44
CA ARG A 65 -14.06 1.30 6.31
C ARG A 65 -14.32 -0.11 6.86
N ARG A 66 -15.56 -0.58 6.73
CA ARG A 66 -15.99 -1.80 7.40
C ARG A 66 -16.98 -2.59 6.58
N PRO A 67 -17.11 -3.91 6.82
CA PRO A 67 -18.25 -4.68 6.33
C PRO A 67 -19.58 -4.04 6.72
N ALA A 68 -20.57 -4.13 5.83
CA ALA A 68 -21.91 -3.62 6.09
C ALA A 68 -22.69 -4.51 7.06
N THR A 69 -22.31 -5.79 7.21
CA THR A 69 -23.03 -6.78 8.02
C THR A 69 -22.10 -7.63 8.88
N GLN A 70 -22.61 -8.14 10.00
CA GLN A 70 -21.88 -9.02 10.91
C GLN A 70 -21.44 -10.34 10.24
N THR A 71 -22.22 -10.87 9.32
CA THR A 71 -21.87 -12.11 8.60
C THR A 71 -20.69 -11.96 7.67
N ARG A 72 -20.42 -10.74 7.19
CA ARG A 72 -19.26 -10.41 6.36
C ARG A 72 -18.03 -10.04 7.19
N PHE A 73 -18.22 -9.64 8.44
CA PHE A 73 -17.17 -9.18 9.34
C PHE A 73 -16.45 -10.35 10.00
N ASN A 74 -15.11 -10.41 9.86
CA ASN A 74 -14.30 -11.45 10.48
C ASN A 74 -14.00 -11.22 11.98
N GLY A 75 -14.46 -10.08 12.54
CA GLY A 75 -14.26 -9.69 13.94
C GLY A 75 -12.91 -9.02 14.23
N VAL A 76 -12.15 -8.66 13.20
CA VAL A 76 -10.84 -7.99 13.36
C VAL A 76 -10.89 -6.56 12.84
N VAL A 77 -10.38 -5.64 13.63
CA VAL A 77 -10.21 -4.24 13.24
C VAL A 77 -8.73 -3.89 13.20
N VAL A 78 -8.28 -3.33 12.09
CA VAL A 78 -6.96 -2.70 11.97
C VAL A 78 -7.12 -1.21 12.20
N VAL A 79 -6.50 -0.68 13.24
CA VAL A 79 -6.50 0.75 13.57
C VAL A 79 -5.16 1.34 13.14
N GLU A 80 -5.18 2.15 12.10
CA GLU A 80 -3.99 2.78 11.53
C GLU A 80 -3.77 4.17 12.12
N TRP A 81 -2.58 4.42 12.66
CA TRP A 81 -2.09 5.75 12.91
C TRP A 81 -1.72 6.39 11.58
N LEU A 82 -2.54 7.35 11.09
CA LEU A 82 -2.35 7.94 9.77
C LEU A 82 -0.98 8.61 9.65
N ASN A 83 -0.30 8.37 8.55
CA ASN A 83 1.02 8.93 8.27
C ASN A 83 0.90 10.37 7.79
N VAL A 84 1.79 11.26 8.27
CA VAL A 84 1.75 12.70 7.93
C VAL A 84 3.05 13.21 7.28
N THR A 85 3.92 12.32 6.85
CA THR A 85 5.23 12.69 6.25
C THR A 85 5.08 13.62 5.05
N ASN A 86 4.00 13.47 4.28
CA ASN A 86 3.75 14.29 3.10
C ASN A 86 3.03 15.63 3.41
N GLY A 87 2.83 15.99 4.68
CA GLY A 87 2.16 17.23 5.07
C GLY A 87 0.63 17.15 5.15
N TYR A 88 0.06 15.95 5.07
CA TYR A 88 -1.37 15.63 5.18
C TYR A 88 -1.55 14.20 5.68
N ASP A 89 -2.77 13.88 6.17
CA ASP A 89 -3.12 12.51 6.56
C ASP A 89 -3.11 11.56 5.36
N THR A 90 -2.36 10.47 5.48
CA THR A 90 -2.30 9.40 4.47
C THR A 90 -2.60 8.04 5.11
N ASP A 91 -3.55 7.31 4.56
CA ASP A 91 -3.98 5.97 4.95
C ASP A 91 -3.13 4.89 4.27
N VAL A 92 -1.82 4.91 4.53
CA VAL A 92 -0.83 4.14 3.78
C VAL A 92 -1.12 2.64 3.83
N LEU A 93 -1.45 2.09 5.01
CA LEU A 93 -1.72 0.66 5.12
C LEU A 93 -3.03 0.27 4.47
N TRP A 94 -4.06 1.14 4.49
CA TRP A 94 -5.24 0.90 3.66
C TRP A 94 -4.88 0.84 2.19
N LEU A 95 -4.10 1.79 1.68
CA LEU A 95 -3.69 1.82 0.27
C LEU A 95 -2.95 0.55 -0.15
N TYR A 96 -2.10 -0.01 0.72
CA TYR A 96 -1.38 -1.26 0.46
C TYR A 96 -2.25 -2.51 0.59
N GLN A 97 -3.19 -2.54 1.53
CA GLN A 97 -3.86 -3.76 1.98
C GLN A 97 -5.35 -3.80 1.66
N LYS A 98 -5.92 -2.78 1.02
CA LYS A 98 -7.36 -2.66 0.77
C LYS A 98 -7.99 -3.91 0.14
N GLU A 99 -7.32 -4.54 -0.82
CA GLU A 99 -7.80 -5.76 -1.47
C GLU A 99 -7.90 -6.92 -0.48
N PHE A 100 -6.87 -7.12 0.33
CA PHE A 100 -6.84 -8.12 1.39
C PHE A 100 -7.88 -7.84 2.47
N LEU A 101 -7.91 -6.62 3.01
CA LEU A 101 -8.83 -6.25 4.08
C LEU A 101 -10.29 -6.46 3.67
N ILE A 102 -10.65 -6.04 2.44
CA ILE A 102 -11.99 -6.23 1.89
C ILE A 102 -12.26 -7.71 1.65
N ARG A 103 -11.34 -8.44 1.00
CA ARG A 103 -11.51 -9.86 0.68
C ARG A 103 -11.76 -10.70 1.92
N GLU A 104 -10.99 -10.47 2.98
CA GLU A 104 -11.02 -11.26 4.20
C GLU A 104 -12.00 -10.73 5.27
N GLY A 105 -12.72 -9.64 4.99
CA GLY A 105 -13.77 -9.13 5.88
C GLY A 105 -13.29 -8.38 7.11
N TYR A 106 -12.15 -7.70 7.04
CA TYR A 106 -11.63 -6.83 8.11
C TYR A 106 -12.38 -5.51 8.15
N ALA A 107 -12.45 -4.88 9.31
CA ALA A 107 -12.69 -3.45 9.39
C ALA A 107 -11.35 -2.71 9.51
N TRP A 108 -11.29 -1.50 8.98
CA TRP A 108 -10.14 -0.61 9.07
C TRP A 108 -10.57 0.76 9.61
N VAL A 109 -9.75 1.33 10.48
CA VAL A 109 -9.98 2.65 11.08
C VAL A 109 -8.71 3.48 10.99
N GLY A 110 -8.74 4.59 10.27
CA GLY A 110 -7.65 5.57 10.20
C GLY A 110 -7.84 6.70 11.20
N VAL A 111 -6.83 6.97 12.03
CA VAL A 111 -6.90 7.96 13.10
C VAL A 111 -6.01 9.17 12.81
N SER A 112 -6.62 10.36 12.77
CA SER A 112 -5.93 11.66 12.61
C SER A 112 -5.39 12.14 13.95
N ALA A 113 -4.19 11.70 14.34
CA ALA A 113 -3.64 11.96 15.68
C ALA A 113 -2.55 13.05 15.71
N GLN A 114 -2.23 13.69 14.57
CA GLN A 114 -1.10 14.60 14.45
C GLN A 114 -1.49 15.94 13.85
N SER A 115 -0.92 17.03 14.39
CA SER A 115 -1.22 18.41 13.97
C SER A 115 -0.88 18.69 12.50
N VAL A 116 0.13 18.02 11.96
CA VAL A 116 0.51 18.12 10.54
C VAL A 116 -0.65 17.71 9.64
N GLY A 117 -1.32 16.59 9.92
CA GLY A 117 -2.48 16.13 9.16
C GLY A 117 -3.73 16.95 9.41
N VAL A 118 -3.90 17.51 10.63
CA VAL A 118 -5.14 18.20 11.03
C VAL A 118 -5.08 19.70 10.78
N SER A 119 -4.05 20.39 11.26
CA SER A 119 -4.05 21.86 11.38
C SER A 119 -3.09 22.58 10.43
N ARG A 120 -2.03 21.90 9.94
CA ARG A 120 -0.91 22.56 9.24
C ARG A 120 -1.25 22.92 7.79
N PRO A 121 -1.06 24.20 7.39
CA PRO A 121 -1.09 24.58 5.97
C PRO A 121 0.02 23.87 5.16
N PRO A 122 -0.17 23.65 3.82
CA PRO A 122 -1.38 24.00 3.06
C PRO A 122 -2.45 22.90 3.05
N ASN A 123 -2.17 21.67 3.51
CA ASN A 123 -2.98 20.48 3.22
C ASN A 123 -3.63 19.83 4.44
N GLY A 124 -3.46 20.38 5.63
CA GLY A 124 -4.13 19.87 6.84
C GLY A 124 -5.66 19.94 6.70
N LEU A 125 -6.37 19.00 7.29
CA LEU A 125 -7.82 18.83 7.18
C LEU A 125 -8.60 20.13 7.37
N ARG A 126 -8.24 20.92 8.39
CA ARG A 126 -8.89 22.22 8.71
C ARG A 126 -8.72 23.25 7.59
N VAL A 127 -7.63 23.18 6.84
CA VAL A 127 -7.35 24.06 5.69
C VAL A 127 -8.04 23.51 4.44
N TRP A 128 -7.99 22.19 4.26
CA TRP A 128 -8.58 21.53 3.11
C TRP A 128 -10.10 21.72 3.02
N SER A 129 -10.83 21.57 4.15
CA SER A 129 -12.27 21.81 4.23
C SER A 129 -12.62 22.40 5.61
N PRO A 130 -12.56 23.74 5.78
CA PRO A 130 -12.84 24.42 7.06
C PRO A 130 -14.25 24.15 7.60
N SER A 131 -15.26 24.05 6.71
CA SER A 131 -16.65 23.79 7.11
C SER A 131 -16.82 22.37 7.67
N ARG A 132 -16.05 21.39 7.19
CA ARG A 132 -16.10 19.99 7.65
C ARG A 132 -15.21 19.75 8.86
N TYR A 133 -13.99 20.29 8.85
CA TYR A 133 -12.92 19.95 9.79
C TYR A 133 -12.49 21.10 10.71
N GLY A 134 -13.08 22.27 10.57
CA GLY A 134 -12.63 23.48 11.31
C GLY A 134 -12.66 23.35 12.83
N ARG A 135 -13.46 22.40 13.36
CA ARG A 135 -13.55 22.13 14.81
C ARG A 135 -12.55 21.11 15.33
N LEU A 136 -11.75 20.47 14.47
CA LEU A 136 -10.74 19.53 14.92
C LEU A 136 -9.63 20.26 15.67
N ASP A 137 -9.15 19.66 16.74
CA ASP A 137 -8.08 20.18 17.59
C ASP A 137 -7.32 18.99 18.21
N VAL A 138 -6.09 18.78 17.80
CA VAL A 138 -5.24 17.67 18.27
C VAL A 138 -3.97 18.16 18.98
N ASP A 139 -3.87 19.48 19.21
CA ASP A 139 -2.72 20.14 19.81
C ASP A 139 -3.10 21.19 20.89
N GLY A 140 -4.36 21.14 21.39
CA GLY A 140 -4.85 22.07 22.41
C GLY A 140 -4.80 23.51 21.91
N GLN A 141 -5.23 23.77 20.68
CA GLN A 141 -5.20 25.08 20.04
C GLN A 141 -3.76 25.64 19.87
N GLY A 142 -2.82 24.73 19.53
CA GLY A 142 -1.41 25.07 19.35
C GLY A 142 -0.62 25.23 20.65
N LYS A 143 -1.21 24.95 21.81
CA LYS A 143 -0.55 25.10 23.13
C LYS A 143 0.31 23.88 23.48
N VAL A 144 0.06 22.72 22.86
CA VAL A 144 0.77 21.48 23.13
C VAL A 144 1.67 21.14 21.93
N PRO A 145 2.99 21.27 22.08
CA PRO A 145 3.92 21.05 20.98
C PRO A 145 4.12 19.56 20.67
N GLY A 146 4.61 19.27 19.47
CA GLY A 146 5.20 17.98 19.13
C GLY A 146 4.23 16.80 19.03
N ASP A 147 2.94 17.04 18.79
CA ASP A 147 1.88 16.01 18.73
C ASP A 147 1.81 15.17 20.04
N ALA A 148 2.09 15.76 21.18
CA ALA A 148 2.17 15.04 22.47
C ALA A 148 0.82 14.46 22.93
N LEU A 149 -0.33 15.01 22.47
CA LEU A 149 -1.66 14.44 22.72
C LEU A 149 -1.97 13.21 21.87
N GLY A 150 -1.24 13.02 20.77
CA GLY A 150 -1.50 11.99 19.77
C GLY A 150 -1.52 10.56 20.33
N TYR A 151 -0.77 10.29 21.40
CA TYR A 151 -0.74 8.98 22.05
C TYR A 151 -2.08 8.61 22.70
N ASP A 152 -2.64 9.54 23.48
CA ASP A 152 -3.95 9.33 24.11
C ASP A 152 -5.08 9.39 23.08
N ILE A 153 -4.99 10.26 22.08
CA ILE A 153 -5.95 10.32 20.96
C ILE A 153 -6.01 8.94 20.27
N TYR A 154 -4.86 8.35 19.98
CA TYR A 154 -4.79 7.04 19.35
C TYR A 154 -5.29 5.91 20.26
N ALA A 155 -4.93 5.91 21.54
CA ALA A 155 -5.45 4.97 22.53
C ALA A 155 -6.97 5.04 22.66
N GLN A 156 -7.52 6.26 22.76
CA GLN A 156 -8.97 6.45 22.90
C GLN A 156 -9.74 6.09 21.63
N ALA A 157 -9.13 6.23 20.44
CA ALA A 157 -9.71 5.71 19.20
C ALA A 157 -9.83 4.18 19.25
N GLY A 158 -8.79 3.46 19.69
CA GLY A 158 -8.83 2.01 19.91
C GLY A 158 -9.89 1.59 20.94
N ALA A 159 -10.03 2.35 22.02
CA ALA A 159 -11.09 2.13 23.02
C ALA A 159 -12.48 2.37 22.44
N ALA A 160 -12.67 3.42 21.62
CA ALA A 160 -13.94 3.72 20.97
C ALA A 160 -14.40 2.63 20.00
N VAL A 161 -13.47 2.03 19.26
CA VAL A 161 -13.73 0.88 18.38
C VAL A 161 -14.40 -0.28 19.15
N ARG A 162 -14.04 -0.47 20.43
CA ARG A 162 -14.60 -1.55 21.26
C ARG A 162 -15.87 -1.16 22.00
N LYS A 163 -15.94 0.10 22.44
CA LYS A 163 -16.93 0.52 23.43
C LYS A 163 -18.09 1.34 22.85
N VAL A 164 -17.92 1.88 21.64
CA VAL A 164 -18.92 2.74 20.98
C VAL A 164 -19.49 2.06 19.76
N PRO A 165 -20.67 1.43 19.85
CA PRO A 165 -21.24 0.62 18.74
C PRO A 165 -21.35 1.40 17.42
N ALA A 166 -21.60 2.70 17.48
CA ALA A 166 -21.74 3.55 16.29
C ALA A 166 -20.48 3.56 15.41
N VAL A 167 -19.28 3.41 15.99
CA VAL A 167 -18.00 3.43 15.24
C VAL A 167 -17.94 2.30 14.23
N LEU A 168 -18.43 1.12 14.62
CA LEU A 168 -18.46 -0.05 13.74
C LEU A 168 -19.86 -0.38 13.22
N GLY A 169 -20.86 0.52 13.39
CA GLY A 169 -22.23 0.28 12.96
C GLY A 169 -22.86 -0.95 13.62
N GLY A 170 -22.54 -1.22 14.88
CA GLY A 170 -23.02 -2.36 15.64
C GLY A 170 -22.23 -3.66 15.45
N LEU A 171 -21.19 -3.69 14.64
CA LEU A 171 -20.29 -4.85 14.51
C LEU A 171 -19.44 -5.02 15.77
N GLU A 172 -19.22 -6.26 16.20
CA GLU A 172 -18.46 -6.58 17.41
C GLU A 172 -16.99 -6.87 17.11
N ALA A 173 -16.09 -5.97 17.50
CA ALA A 173 -14.65 -6.17 17.41
C ALA A 173 -14.18 -7.21 18.44
N ARG A 174 -13.65 -8.34 17.96
CA ARG A 174 -13.05 -9.39 18.80
C ARG A 174 -11.54 -9.24 18.94
N LEU A 175 -10.90 -8.57 17.99
CA LEU A 175 -9.47 -8.33 17.97
C LEU A 175 -9.20 -6.97 17.31
N VAL A 176 -8.38 -6.14 17.98
CA VAL A 176 -8.01 -4.81 17.50
C VAL A 176 -6.50 -4.74 17.35
N ILE A 177 -6.03 -4.55 16.12
CA ILE A 177 -4.62 -4.49 15.77
C ILE A 177 -4.22 -3.03 15.60
N ALA A 178 -3.25 -2.55 16.38
CA ALA A 178 -2.61 -1.26 16.15
C ALA A 178 -1.70 -1.34 14.92
N ALA A 179 -1.73 -0.33 14.05
CA ALA A 179 -0.91 -0.35 12.85
C ALA A 179 -0.32 1.03 12.52
N GLY A 180 0.88 1.05 11.96
CA GLY A 180 1.54 2.27 11.52
C GLY A 180 2.61 1.99 10.48
N GLN A 181 2.90 3.00 9.65
CA GLN A 181 3.88 2.92 8.57
C GLN A 181 4.88 4.07 8.69
N SER A 182 6.20 3.76 8.59
CA SER A 182 7.25 4.77 8.55
C SER A 182 7.22 5.69 9.78
N GLN A 183 7.00 6.97 9.59
CA GLN A 183 6.90 7.98 10.66
C GLN A 183 5.85 7.59 11.71
N SER A 184 4.65 7.16 11.30
CA SER A 184 3.60 6.76 12.24
C SER A 184 3.90 5.42 12.92
N ALA A 185 4.65 4.51 12.28
CA ALA A 185 5.18 3.32 12.96
C ALA A 185 6.18 3.69 14.07
N GLY A 186 6.98 4.75 13.88
CA GLY A 186 7.85 5.29 14.94
C GLY A 186 7.05 5.85 16.13
N ARG A 187 5.95 6.54 15.87
CA ARG A 187 5.00 6.97 16.92
C ARG A 187 4.38 5.77 17.63
N LEU A 188 3.94 4.77 16.86
CA LEU A 188 3.38 3.54 17.43
C LEU A 188 4.41 2.76 18.26
N ALA A 189 5.67 2.68 17.82
CA ALA A 189 6.73 2.06 18.62
C ALA A 189 6.94 2.77 19.96
N THR A 190 6.94 4.11 19.97
CA THR A 190 7.02 4.90 21.20
C THR A 190 5.81 4.65 22.09
N TYR A 191 4.61 4.61 21.53
CA TYR A 191 3.38 4.29 22.27
C TYR A 191 3.44 2.90 22.92
N LEU A 192 3.83 1.88 22.16
CA LEU A 192 3.96 0.51 22.68
C LEU A 192 5.02 0.40 23.76
N ASN A 193 6.17 1.04 23.56
CA ASN A 193 7.28 0.99 24.50
C ASN A 193 7.00 1.69 25.84
N SER A 194 6.20 2.77 25.83
CA SER A 194 6.19 3.65 26.99
C SER A 194 4.79 3.93 27.55
N ILE A 195 3.71 3.74 26.77
CA ILE A 195 2.38 4.23 27.15
C ILE A 195 1.32 3.12 27.18
N HIS A 196 1.32 2.20 26.21
CA HIS A 196 0.28 1.18 26.01
C HIS A 196 -0.03 0.34 27.27
N HIS A 197 0.97 0.09 28.12
CA HIS A 197 0.80 -0.67 29.36
C HIS A 197 -0.14 0.01 30.37
N ARG A 198 -0.38 1.32 30.25
CA ARG A 198 -1.25 2.10 31.16
C ARG A 198 -2.74 1.81 30.92
N ASP A 199 -3.11 1.65 29.65
CA ASP A 199 -4.45 1.25 29.21
C ASP A 199 -4.31 0.40 27.93
N PRO A 200 -4.21 -0.94 28.07
CA PRO A 200 -3.92 -1.82 26.96
C PRO A 200 -5.14 -2.07 26.07
N VAL A 201 -5.42 -1.17 25.15
CA VAL A 201 -6.59 -1.19 24.27
C VAL A 201 -6.39 -2.04 23.01
N TYR A 202 -5.14 -2.32 22.63
CA TYR A 202 -4.78 -3.10 21.44
C TYR A 202 -4.35 -4.52 21.80
N ASP A 203 -4.68 -5.49 20.96
CA ASP A 203 -4.36 -6.92 21.16
C ASP A 203 -3.08 -7.36 20.46
N ALA A 204 -2.71 -6.65 19.40
CA ALA A 204 -1.53 -6.91 18.58
C ALA A 204 -1.09 -5.62 17.86
N ALA A 205 0.12 -5.61 17.29
CA ALA A 205 0.56 -4.46 16.50
C ALA A 205 1.35 -4.86 15.25
N LEU A 206 1.18 -4.08 14.18
CA LEU A 206 1.93 -4.12 12.93
C LEU A 206 2.70 -2.82 12.73
N LEU A 207 4.01 -2.90 12.64
CA LEU A 207 4.89 -1.78 12.29
C LEU A 207 5.51 -2.06 10.92
N THR A 208 5.35 -1.15 9.96
CA THR A 208 5.93 -1.31 8.64
C THR A 208 6.95 -0.24 8.33
N VAL A 209 8.04 -0.64 7.68
CA VAL A 209 9.18 0.19 7.24
C VAL A 209 9.66 1.18 8.33
N ASN A 210 9.85 0.65 9.54
CA ASN A 210 10.42 1.35 10.68
C ASN A 210 11.21 0.40 11.58
N ALA A 211 12.50 0.65 11.74
CA ALA A 211 13.43 -0.20 12.48
C ALA A 211 13.50 0.10 14.00
N ALA A 212 12.56 0.88 14.55
CA ALA A 212 12.56 1.21 15.98
C ALA A 212 12.65 -0.06 16.84
N THR A 213 13.49 0.00 17.86
CA THR A 213 13.63 -1.08 18.83
C THR A 213 12.43 -1.08 19.79
N LEU A 214 11.88 -2.26 20.00
CA LEU A 214 10.78 -2.50 20.93
C LEU A 214 11.30 -3.14 22.22
N ARG A 215 10.63 -2.85 23.33
CA ARG A 215 10.90 -3.54 24.59
C ARG A 215 10.56 -5.02 24.47
N THR A 216 11.33 -5.88 25.12
CA THR A 216 11.12 -7.33 25.10
C THR A 216 10.01 -7.81 26.03
N ASP A 217 9.57 -6.97 26.96
CA ASP A 217 8.51 -7.22 27.94
C ASP A 217 7.11 -6.75 27.50
N LEU A 218 6.91 -6.54 26.21
CA LEU A 218 5.58 -6.22 25.65
C LEU A 218 4.58 -7.34 25.95
N THR A 219 3.35 -6.95 26.29
CA THR A 219 2.26 -7.89 26.61
C THR A 219 1.50 -8.38 25.38
N ILE A 220 1.66 -7.72 24.23
CA ILE A 220 0.99 -8.04 22.98
C ILE A 220 2.00 -8.47 21.90
N PRO A 221 1.62 -9.34 20.97
CA PRO A 221 2.47 -9.71 19.85
C PRO A 221 2.62 -8.54 18.86
N VAL A 222 3.82 -8.41 18.31
CA VAL A 222 4.16 -7.38 17.33
C VAL A 222 4.90 -8.00 16.16
N ILE A 223 4.52 -7.66 14.94
CA ILE A 223 5.31 -7.94 13.74
C ILE A 223 5.83 -6.61 13.18
N LYS A 224 7.13 -6.57 12.92
CA LYS A 224 7.77 -5.52 12.11
C LYS A 224 8.04 -6.07 10.73
N VAL A 225 7.61 -5.36 9.69
CA VAL A 225 7.98 -5.67 8.30
C VAL A 225 8.83 -4.52 7.76
N LEU A 226 10.06 -4.82 7.41
CA LEU A 226 11.07 -3.86 6.97
C LEU A 226 11.40 -4.05 5.49
N SER A 227 11.81 -2.98 4.84
CA SER A 227 12.45 -3.01 3.53
C SER A 227 13.98 -3.00 3.65
N GLU A 228 14.71 -3.02 2.54
CA GLU A 228 16.17 -2.86 2.57
C GLU A 228 16.59 -1.49 3.11
N ASN A 229 15.76 -0.44 2.96
CA ASN A 229 16.10 0.89 3.47
C ASN A 229 16.26 0.94 5.00
N GLU A 230 15.54 0.11 5.74
CA GLU A 230 15.58 0.05 7.20
C GLU A 230 16.60 -0.99 7.71
N ALA A 231 17.11 -1.84 6.82
CA ALA A 231 18.03 -2.90 7.18
C ALA A 231 19.49 -2.40 7.27
N ASN A 232 20.19 -2.84 8.29
CA ASN A 232 21.65 -2.74 8.37
C ASN A 232 22.23 -3.86 9.25
N SER A 233 23.54 -4.08 9.15
CA SER A 233 24.24 -5.17 9.84
C SER A 233 24.15 -5.11 11.37
N SER A 234 23.90 -3.96 11.96
CA SER A 234 23.99 -3.73 13.41
C SER A 234 22.64 -3.49 14.10
N ARG A 235 21.52 -3.44 13.37
CA ARG A 235 20.22 -2.96 13.90
C ARG A 235 19.07 -3.97 13.84
N SER A 236 19.31 -5.24 13.56
CA SER A 236 18.25 -6.23 13.66
C SER A 236 17.95 -6.52 15.13
N GLN A 237 16.76 -6.11 15.59
CA GLN A 237 16.27 -6.60 16.87
C GLN A 237 15.95 -8.09 16.72
N ALA A 238 16.52 -8.92 17.61
CA ALA A 238 16.24 -10.35 17.65
C ALA A 238 14.74 -10.62 17.85
N ASP A 239 14.25 -11.64 17.20
CA ASP A 239 12.92 -12.18 17.46
C ASP A 239 12.78 -12.65 18.91
N SER A 240 11.59 -12.54 19.47
CA SER A 240 11.27 -12.94 20.83
C SER A 240 9.92 -13.67 20.89
N GLU A 241 9.45 -14.01 22.07
CA GLU A 241 8.10 -14.59 22.24
C GLU A 241 6.96 -13.64 21.79
N ARG A 242 7.25 -12.35 21.65
CA ARG A 242 6.25 -11.32 21.32
C ARG A 242 6.61 -10.50 20.09
N ILE A 243 7.80 -10.65 19.54
CA ILE A 243 8.28 -9.80 18.44
C ILE A 243 8.77 -10.69 17.30
N ARG A 244 8.36 -10.37 16.07
CA ARG A 244 8.94 -10.88 14.82
C ARG A 244 9.35 -9.72 13.94
N THR A 245 10.50 -9.86 13.30
CA THR A 245 11.00 -8.90 12.31
C THR A 245 11.19 -9.61 10.99
N TRP A 246 10.49 -9.16 9.96
CA TRP A 246 10.55 -9.68 8.61
C TRP A 246 11.15 -8.62 7.69
N THR A 247 12.35 -8.81 7.21
CA THR A 247 12.98 -7.89 6.25
C THR A 247 12.82 -8.46 4.85
N VAL A 248 12.21 -7.69 3.94
CA VAL A 248 11.90 -8.12 2.57
C VAL A 248 13.02 -7.70 1.65
N ALA A 249 13.68 -8.68 1.05
CA ALA A 249 14.76 -8.46 0.09
C ALA A 249 14.26 -7.73 -1.16
N GLY A 250 15.02 -6.77 -1.65
CA GLY A 250 14.71 -5.95 -2.83
C GLY A 250 13.61 -4.92 -2.62
N ALA A 251 12.83 -5.04 -1.53
CA ALA A 251 11.78 -4.08 -1.23
C ALA A 251 12.35 -2.74 -0.80
N THR A 252 11.60 -1.67 -1.08
CA THR A 252 11.95 -0.32 -0.69
C THR A 252 10.89 0.29 0.20
N HIS A 253 11.23 1.39 0.84
CA HIS A 253 10.35 2.11 1.76
C HIS A 253 9.06 2.60 1.08
N SER A 254 9.17 2.97 -0.20
CA SER A 254 8.06 3.51 -1.00
C SER A 254 8.26 3.12 -2.47
N GLU A 255 7.96 1.88 -2.78
CA GLU A 255 8.07 1.32 -4.14
C GLU A 255 6.97 1.87 -5.08
N GLN A 256 6.96 1.41 -6.31
CA GLN A 256 6.06 1.90 -7.35
C GLN A 256 4.58 1.77 -6.98
N TYR A 257 4.16 0.67 -6.34
CA TYR A 257 2.78 0.49 -5.92
C TYR A 257 2.32 1.59 -4.95
N SER A 258 3.19 1.98 -4.00
CA SER A 258 2.93 3.09 -3.07
C SER A 258 2.64 4.41 -3.78
N LEU A 259 3.36 4.71 -4.86
CA LEU A 259 3.13 5.92 -5.65
C LEU A 259 1.79 5.84 -6.39
N LEU A 260 1.55 4.72 -7.08
CA LEU A 260 0.38 4.55 -7.94
C LEU A 260 -0.92 4.44 -7.15
N SER A 261 -0.90 3.76 -6.01
CA SER A 261 -2.11 3.54 -5.19
C SER A 261 -2.72 4.82 -4.63
N ARG A 262 -1.94 5.90 -4.53
CA ARG A 262 -2.41 7.22 -4.05
C ARG A 262 -2.64 8.25 -5.16
N ALA A 263 -2.30 7.94 -6.42
CA ALA A 263 -2.33 8.92 -7.51
C ALA A 263 -3.71 9.58 -7.69
N ALA A 264 -4.78 8.79 -7.65
CA ALA A 264 -6.14 9.30 -7.80
C ALA A 264 -6.54 10.25 -6.65
N PHE A 265 -6.12 9.96 -5.43
CA PHE A 265 -6.41 10.79 -4.25
C PHE A 265 -5.63 12.09 -4.28
N LEU A 266 -4.35 12.06 -4.68
CA LEU A 266 -3.53 13.26 -4.83
C LEU A 266 -4.14 14.23 -5.84
N LEU A 267 -4.60 13.72 -6.97
CA LEU A 267 -5.24 14.54 -7.99
C LEU A 267 -6.59 15.10 -7.49
N ARG A 268 -7.46 14.25 -6.94
CA ARG A 268 -8.79 14.64 -6.49
C ARG A 268 -8.76 15.64 -5.34
N ASP A 269 -7.98 15.34 -4.30
CA ASP A 269 -8.06 16.06 -3.03
C ASP A 269 -7.09 17.24 -2.95
N LEU A 270 -5.93 17.11 -3.56
CA LEU A 270 -4.84 18.07 -3.45
C LEU A 270 -4.49 18.78 -4.75
N ASN A 271 -5.08 18.35 -5.87
CA ASN A 271 -4.71 18.80 -7.22
C ASN A 271 -3.21 18.61 -7.51
N LEU A 272 -2.66 17.51 -7.00
CA LEU A 272 -1.26 17.13 -7.19
C LEU A 272 -1.18 15.91 -8.10
N GLN A 273 -0.25 15.93 -9.03
CA GLN A 273 0.09 14.73 -9.81
C GLN A 273 1.04 13.85 -9.01
N ALA A 274 0.85 12.54 -9.10
CA ALA A 274 1.80 11.57 -8.57
C ALA A 274 3.00 11.47 -9.51
N VAL A 275 3.93 12.39 -9.39
CA VAL A 275 5.17 12.39 -10.19
C VAL A 275 6.15 11.40 -9.58
N ASP A 276 6.70 10.50 -10.40
CA ASP A 276 7.82 9.67 -9.99
C ASP A 276 9.14 10.42 -10.23
N ALA A 277 9.80 10.78 -9.14
CA ALA A 277 11.12 11.40 -9.21
C ALA A 277 12.26 10.39 -9.49
N CYS A 278 11.91 9.09 -9.64
CA CYS A 278 12.84 7.99 -9.87
C CYS A 278 12.80 7.52 -11.32
N ASP A 279 13.01 8.41 -12.26
CA ASP A 279 12.90 8.08 -13.69
C ASP A 279 14.08 7.25 -14.22
N THR A 280 15.28 7.46 -13.67
CA THR A 280 16.49 6.81 -14.17
C THR A 280 17.46 6.52 -13.02
N PRO A 281 17.50 5.33 -12.48
CA PRO A 281 16.61 4.20 -12.74
C PRO A 281 15.22 4.35 -12.12
N ALA A 282 14.26 3.60 -12.66
CA ALA A 282 12.90 3.55 -12.14
C ALA A 282 12.83 3.09 -10.68
N ARG A 283 11.73 3.40 -10.01
CA ARG A 283 11.40 2.96 -8.64
C ARG A 283 11.25 1.44 -8.55
N SER A 284 11.70 0.83 -7.44
CA SER A 284 11.56 -0.62 -7.18
C SER A 284 10.11 -1.09 -7.34
N ARG A 285 9.97 -2.35 -7.79
CA ARG A 285 8.67 -3.00 -8.04
C ARG A 285 8.41 -4.23 -7.18
N VAL A 286 9.19 -4.42 -6.13
CA VAL A 286 8.96 -5.51 -5.20
C VAL A 286 7.66 -5.30 -4.43
N GLU A 287 6.71 -6.22 -4.58
CA GLU A 287 5.35 -6.15 -4.02
C GLU A 287 5.34 -6.46 -2.51
N ILE A 288 5.93 -5.58 -1.70
CA ILE A 288 6.04 -5.74 -0.22
C ILE A 288 4.66 -5.94 0.45
N ARG A 289 3.58 -5.45 -0.18
CA ARG A 289 2.21 -5.55 0.35
C ARG A 289 1.75 -6.99 0.62
N TYR A 290 2.23 -7.97 -0.13
CA TYR A 290 1.88 -9.37 0.12
C TYR A 290 2.42 -9.87 1.47
N VAL A 291 3.60 -9.38 1.86
CA VAL A 291 4.17 -9.67 3.18
C VAL A 291 3.42 -8.92 4.28
N TYR A 292 2.93 -7.70 4.02
CA TYR A 292 2.05 -6.99 4.97
C TYR A 292 0.74 -7.75 5.20
N ASN A 293 0.12 -8.30 4.16
CA ASN A 293 -1.10 -9.11 4.27
C ASN A 293 -0.84 -10.36 5.13
N ALA A 294 0.25 -11.08 4.84
CA ALA A 294 0.66 -12.26 5.62
C ALA A 294 0.97 -11.90 7.08
N ALA A 295 1.53 -10.72 7.35
CA ALA A 295 1.81 -10.26 8.71
C ALA A 295 0.53 -10.01 9.51
N VAL A 296 -0.49 -9.36 8.93
CA VAL A 296 -1.79 -9.17 9.59
C VAL A 296 -2.46 -10.50 9.89
N ASP A 297 -2.53 -11.40 8.91
CA ASP A 297 -3.10 -12.75 9.10
C ASP A 297 -2.35 -13.54 10.19
N SER A 298 -1.01 -13.44 10.20
CA SER A 298 -0.18 -14.07 11.22
C SER A 298 -0.40 -13.49 12.61
N LEU A 299 -0.58 -12.18 12.76
CA LEU A 299 -0.96 -11.56 14.04
C LEU A 299 -2.30 -12.09 14.57
N VAL A 300 -3.27 -12.25 13.67
CA VAL A 300 -4.58 -12.83 14.03
C VAL A 300 -4.44 -14.26 14.53
N LYS A 301 -3.68 -15.10 13.82
CA LYS A 301 -3.39 -16.49 14.21
C LYS A 301 -2.62 -16.56 15.53
N TRP A 302 -1.63 -15.69 15.68
CA TRP A 302 -0.83 -15.62 16.92
C TRP A 302 -1.70 -15.26 18.12
N ARG A 303 -2.55 -14.27 17.96
CA ARG A 303 -3.40 -13.79 19.05
C ARG A 303 -4.57 -14.70 19.39
N ARG A 304 -5.20 -15.32 18.37
CA ARG A 304 -6.40 -16.18 18.57
C ARG A 304 -6.08 -17.64 18.89
N ALA A 305 -5.02 -18.17 18.26
CA ALA A 305 -4.70 -19.60 18.32
C ALA A 305 -3.32 -19.89 18.93
N SER A 306 -2.60 -18.86 19.39
CA SER A 306 -1.21 -18.98 19.89
C SER A 306 -0.23 -19.59 18.85
N ILE A 307 -0.57 -19.49 17.57
CA ILE A 307 0.30 -19.94 16.47
C ILE A 307 1.26 -18.79 16.14
N ALA A 308 2.50 -18.92 16.62
CA ALA A 308 3.53 -17.91 16.37
C ALA A 308 3.87 -17.81 14.87
N PRO A 309 4.09 -16.59 14.34
CA PRO A 309 4.57 -16.40 12.99
C PRO A 309 5.96 -17.03 12.77
N PRO A 310 6.31 -17.40 11.53
CA PRO A 310 7.65 -17.89 11.25
C PRO A 310 8.71 -16.83 11.55
N ASN A 311 9.91 -17.27 11.92
CA ASN A 311 11.10 -16.44 11.92
C ASN A 311 11.53 -16.22 10.47
N ALA A 312 11.80 -14.99 10.08
CA ALA A 312 12.34 -14.69 8.76
C ALA A 312 13.87 -14.87 8.76
N PRO A 313 14.46 -15.30 7.65
CA PRO A 313 15.90 -15.21 7.48
C PRO A 313 16.37 -13.75 7.53
N ASP A 314 17.53 -13.48 8.08
CA ASP A 314 18.14 -12.16 8.01
C ASP A 314 18.68 -11.87 6.60
N LEU A 315 18.72 -10.59 6.21
CA LEU A 315 19.52 -10.18 5.06
C LEU A 315 21.00 -10.47 5.32
N LYS A 316 21.73 -10.88 4.29
CA LYS A 316 23.14 -11.22 4.41
C LYS A 316 24.02 -9.99 4.25
N PHE A 317 24.86 -9.74 5.24
CA PHE A 317 25.85 -8.66 5.21
C PHE A 317 27.28 -9.22 5.31
N SER A 318 28.22 -8.51 4.68
CA SER A 318 29.66 -8.67 4.90
C SER A 318 30.17 -7.33 5.42
N GLY A 319 30.44 -7.24 6.72
CA GLY A 319 30.54 -5.94 7.40
C GLY A 319 29.20 -5.19 7.24
N ASP A 320 29.25 -3.95 6.77
CA ASP A 320 28.06 -3.14 6.51
C ASP A 320 27.54 -3.22 5.05
N ILE A 321 28.13 -4.10 4.24
CA ILE A 321 27.76 -4.23 2.84
C ILE A 321 26.75 -5.36 2.68
N LEU A 322 25.54 -5.03 2.19
CA LEU A 322 24.52 -6.01 1.84
C LEU A 322 25.01 -6.88 0.67
N GLN A 323 25.04 -8.17 0.89
CA GLN A 323 25.43 -9.16 -0.12
C GLN A 323 24.31 -9.33 -1.16
N ARG A 324 24.72 -9.49 -2.42
CA ARG A 324 23.83 -9.63 -3.55
C ARG A 324 24.21 -10.84 -4.41
N ASP A 325 23.22 -11.39 -5.11
CA ASP A 325 23.43 -12.48 -6.06
C ASP A 325 24.00 -11.98 -7.41
N ASP A 326 24.21 -12.90 -8.36
CA ASP A 326 24.74 -12.59 -9.71
C ASP A 326 23.85 -11.61 -10.50
N HIS A 327 22.59 -11.46 -10.11
CA HIS A 327 21.64 -10.52 -10.67
C HIS A 327 21.59 -9.20 -9.87
N ARG A 328 22.50 -9.03 -8.91
CA ARG A 328 22.60 -7.88 -8.00
C ARG A 328 21.43 -7.73 -7.05
N ASN A 329 20.56 -8.74 -6.92
CA ASN A 329 19.45 -8.77 -5.98
C ASN A 329 19.92 -9.25 -4.59
N ALA A 330 19.30 -8.73 -3.52
CA ALA A 330 19.72 -9.00 -2.15
C ALA A 330 19.66 -10.48 -1.78
N LEU A 331 20.65 -10.96 -1.03
CA LEU A 331 20.69 -12.29 -0.42
C LEU A 331 20.12 -12.29 0.99
N GLY A 332 19.44 -13.37 1.35
CA GLY A 332 18.75 -13.48 2.65
C GLY A 332 17.42 -12.75 2.67
N GLY A 333 16.91 -12.48 3.85
CA GLY A 333 15.59 -11.86 4.05
C GLY A 333 14.42 -12.71 3.56
N VAL A 334 13.24 -12.14 3.61
CA VAL A 334 12.07 -12.71 2.91
C VAL A 334 12.24 -12.41 1.42
N ARG A 335 12.63 -13.43 0.66
CA ARG A 335 12.79 -13.28 -0.78
C ARG A 335 11.44 -13.42 -1.48
N SER A 336 10.94 -12.30 -1.99
CA SER A 336 9.71 -12.25 -2.77
C SER A 336 9.86 -12.95 -4.14
N ILE A 337 8.78 -13.02 -4.88
CA ILE A 337 8.77 -13.59 -6.24
C ILE A 337 9.74 -12.81 -7.14
N GLU A 338 9.78 -11.50 -7.04
CA GLU A 338 10.66 -10.63 -7.83
C GLU A 338 12.16 -10.88 -7.55
N MET A 339 12.48 -11.40 -6.36
CA MET A 339 13.86 -11.77 -6.00
C MET A 339 14.23 -13.18 -6.47
N ASP A 340 13.28 -14.11 -6.45
CA ASP A 340 13.53 -15.52 -6.82
C ASP A 340 13.35 -15.79 -8.31
N VAL A 341 12.50 -15.01 -8.96
CA VAL A 341 12.19 -15.09 -10.40
C VAL A 341 12.40 -13.69 -11.00
N PRO A 342 13.64 -13.17 -10.95
CA PRO A 342 13.89 -11.78 -11.27
C PRO A 342 13.78 -11.50 -12.77
N VAL A 343 13.13 -10.42 -13.10
CA VAL A 343 13.09 -9.83 -14.45
C VAL A 343 13.85 -8.50 -14.49
N ALA A 344 14.36 -8.08 -13.35
CA ALA A 344 15.09 -6.85 -13.15
C ALA A 344 16.02 -6.98 -11.92
N HIS A 345 16.92 -6.03 -11.80
CA HIS A 345 17.57 -5.71 -10.55
C HIS A 345 16.71 -4.71 -9.77
N ASP A 346 16.20 -5.14 -8.61
CA ASP A 346 15.46 -4.32 -7.65
C ASP A 346 16.25 -4.17 -6.35
N ALA A 347 16.39 -2.94 -5.85
CA ALA A 347 17.15 -2.68 -4.62
C ALA A 347 16.80 -1.31 -4.01
N ALA A 348 17.07 -1.14 -2.72
CA ALA A 348 16.88 0.14 -2.01
C ALA A 348 18.11 1.05 -2.18
N ILE A 349 18.53 1.30 -3.41
CA ILE A 349 19.66 2.18 -3.77
C ILE A 349 19.24 3.21 -4.80
N ASN A 350 20.04 4.25 -4.97
CA ASN A 350 19.94 5.38 -5.92
C ASN A 350 18.81 6.36 -5.59
N CYS A 351 17.55 6.05 -5.79
CA CYS A 351 16.45 7.01 -5.64
C CYS A 351 15.85 7.02 -4.22
N GLY A 352 16.64 7.39 -3.22
CA GLY A 352 16.18 7.58 -1.85
C GLY A 352 15.28 6.44 -1.34
N LEU A 353 14.07 6.76 -0.92
CA LEU A 353 13.10 5.78 -0.42
C LEU A 353 12.42 4.94 -1.51
N GLY A 354 12.56 5.33 -2.78
CA GLY A 354 11.97 4.65 -3.94
C GLY A 354 12.83 3.50 -4.46
N GLY A 355 14.13 3.56 -4.22
CA GLY A 355 15.09 2.56 -4.68
C GLY A 355 15.26 2.51 -6.20
N THR A 356 15.55 1.33 -6.72
CA THR A 356 15.86 1.15 -8.14
C THR A 356 15.15 -0.07 -8.71
N HIS A 357 14.81 0.01 -9.99
CA HIS A 357 14.37 -1.10 -10.84
C HIS A 357 15.07 -0.99 -12.18
N VAL A 358 15.99 -1.90 -12.47
CA VAL A 358 16.70 -1.97 -13.75
C VAL A 358 16.35 -3.26 -14.44
N PRO A 359 15.51 -3.23 -15.49
CA PRO A 359 15.12 -4.41 -16.25
C PRO A 359 16.32 -5.13 -16.84
N PHE A 360 16.26 -6.45 -16.90
CA PHE A 360 17.25 -7.25 -17.62
C PHE A 360 17.07 -7.12 -19.12
N ASP A 361 18.18 -7.24 -19.84
CA ASP A 361 18.16 -7.33 -21.30
C ASP A 361 17.53 -8.64 -21.81
N ASP A 362 17.17 -8.66 -23.09
CA ASP A 362 16.51 -9.80 -23.73
C ASP A 362 17.36 -11.07 -23.68
N GLN A 363 18.67 -10.96 -23.77
CA GLN A 363 19.58 -12.11 -23.72
C GLN A 363 19.56 -12.74 -22.33
N THR A 364 19.57 -11.94 -21.28
CA THR A 364 19.46 -12.38 -19.89
C THR A 364 18.10 -13.02 -19.63
N LEU A 365 17.01 -12.35 -20.04
CA LEU A 365 15.65 -12.87 -19.89
C LEU A 365 15.46 -14.20 -20.62
N SER A 366 15.98 -14.33 -21.85
CA SER A 366 15.88 -15.59 -22.64
C SER A 366 16.66 -16.74 -22.02
N ARG A 367 17.78 -16.45 -21.32
CA ARG A 367 18.53 -17.46 -20.57
C ARG A 367 17.80 -17.90 -19.31
N LEU A 368 17.20 -16.96 -18.59
CA LEU A 368 16.46 -17.24 -17.36
C LEU A 368 15.14 -17.95 -17.63
N TYR A 369 14.47 -17.55 -18.70
CA TYR A 369 13.12 -17.98 -19.08
C TYR A 369 13.06 -18.30 -20.57
N PRO A 370 13.49 -19.51 -20.97
CA PRO A 370 13.48 -19.93 -22.38
C PRO A 370 12.09 -19.89 -23.00
N THR A 371 11.04 -20.13 -22.20
CA THR A 371 9.65 -20.05 -22.61
C THR A 371 8.81 -19.31 -21.57
N HIS A 372 7.66 -18.78 -21.97
CA HIS A 372 6.69 -18.19 -21.03
C HIS A 372 6.23 -19.20 -19.98
N ALA A 373 6.04 -20.46 -20.35
CA ALA A 373 5.69 -21.53 -19.41
C ALA A 373 6.76 -21.74 -18.33
N ASP A 374 8.06 -21.62 -18.67
CA ASP A 374 9.16 -21.68 -17.69
C ASP A 374 9.08 -20.52 -16.69
N TYR A 375 8.83 -19.31 -17.19
CA TYR A 375 8.65 -18.14 -16.31
C TYR A 375 7.48 -18.33 -15.35
N VAL A 376 6.30 -18.65 -15.88
CA VAL A 376 5.08 -18.87 -15.08
C VAL A 376 5.27 -20.02 -14.09
N GLY A 377 5.92 -21.11 -14.51
CA GLY A 377 6.23 -22.25 -13.66
C GLY A 377 7.13 -21.88 -12.46
N LYS A 378 8.17 -21.06 -12.70
CA LYS A 378 9.05 -20.56 -11.64
C LYS A 378 8.30 -19.61 -10.69
N VAL A 379 7.47 -18.70 -11.20
CA VAL A 379 6.61 -17.83 -10.36
C VAL A 379 5.69 -18.65 -9.48
N ARG A 380 5.02 -19.67 -10.04
CA ARG A 380 4.13 -20.57 -9.28
C ARG A 380 4.88 -21.29 -8.16
N ASN A 381 6.09 -21.78 -8.43
CA ASN A 381 6.90 -22.46 -7.44
C ASN A 381 7.37 -21.52 -6.34
N SER A 382 7.81 -20.30 -6.67
CA SER A 382 8.21 -19.30 -5.68
C SER A 382 7.02 -18.84 -4.82
N ALA A 383 5.86 -18.59 -5.43
CA ALA A 383 4.63 -18.26 -4.73
C ALA A 383 4.21 -19.37 -3.75
N ALA A 384 4.22 -20.63 -4.19
CA ALA A 384 3.92 -21.79 -3.34
C ALA A 384 4.90 -21.92 -2.15
N ARG A 385 6.19 -21.66 -2.38
CA ARG A 385 7.22 -21.65 -1.33
C ARG A 385 6.92 -20.55 -0.30
N LEU A 386 6.58 -19.35 -0.73
CA LEU A 386 6.25 -18.23 0.16
C LEU A 386 4.99 -18.51 0.99
N VAL A 387 3.96 -19.12 0.38
CA VAL A 387 2.74 -19.54 1.10
C VAL A 387 3.08 -20.60 2.15
N LYS A 388 3.85 -21.63 1.78
CA LYS A 388 4.29 -22.67 2.71
C LYS A 388 5.12 -22.12 3.86
N ALA A 389 5.97 -21.13 3.58
CA ALA A 389 6.80 -20.46 4.59
C ALA A 389 6.03 -19.45 5.46
N GLY A 390 4.79 -19.10 5.11
CA GLY A 390 3.94 -18.17 5.87
C GLY A 390 4.18 -16.69 5.57
N PHE A 391 4.90 -16.35 4.51
CA PHE A 391 5.21 -14.96 4.12
C PHE A 391 4.31 -14.42 3.01
N MET A 392 3.39 -15.23 2.49
CA MET A 392 2.41 -14.84 1.48
C MET A 392 1.11 -15.60 1.69
N LEU A 393 -0.03 -14.98 1.43
CA LEU A 393 -1.31 -15.65 1.46
C LEU A 393 -1.61 -16.35 0.14
N LYS A 394 -2.38 -17.45 0.18
CA LYS A 394 -2.72 -18.20 -1.03
C LYS A 394 -3.40 -17.34 -2.09
N ALA A 395 -4.34 -16.49 -1.70
CA ALA A 395 -5.04 -15.62 -2.65
C ALA A 395 -4.11 -14.59 -3.31
N ASP A 396 -3.09 -14.11 -2.59
CA ASP A 396 -2.09 -13.19 -3.13
C ASP A 396 -1.12 -13.95 -4.07
N ALA A 397 -0.79 -15.21 -3.73
CA ALA A 397 -0.03 -16.10 -4.60
C ALA A 397 -0.78 -16.41 -5.92
N ASP A 398 -2.07 -16.69 -5.83
CA ASP A 398 -2.91 -16.93 -7.01
C ASP A 398 -2.97 -15.69 -7.90
N LEU A 399 -3.06 -14.49 -7.31
CA LEU A 399 -3.00 -13.21 -8.03
C LEU A 399 -1.65 -13.01 -8.73
N ALA A 400 -0.55 -13.28 -8.03
CA ALA A 400 0.80 -13.14 -8.59
C ALA A 400 1.02 -14.12 -9.77
N VAL A 401 0.55 -15.36 -9.65
CA VAL A 401 0.60 -16.35 -10.75
C VAL A 401 -0.26 -15.89 -11.94
N ALA A 402 -1.49 -15.42 -11.68
CA ALA A 402 -2.35 -14.90 -12.74
C ALA A 402 -1.76 -13.66 -13.43
N ASN A 403 -1.02 -12.82 -12.70
CA ASN A 403 -0.27 -11.71 -13.30
C ASN A 403 0.91 -12.21 -14.16
N ALA A 404 1.62 -13.25 -13.72
CA ALA A 404 2.68 -13.87 -14.51
C ALA A 404 2.14 -14.49 -15.80
N GLU A 405 1.01 -15.19 -15.75
CA GLU A 405 0.34 -15.78 -16.91
C GLU A 405 -0.07 -14.75 -17.97
N ARG A 406 -0.33 -13.51 -17.54
CA ARG A 406 -0.65 -12.38 -18.44
C ARG A 406 0.56 -11.57 -18.88
N SER A 407 1.74 -11.87 -18.35
CA SER A 407 2.95 -11.14 -18.69
C SER A 407 3.56 -11.60 -20.00
N ILE A 408 4.50 -10.81 -20.52
CA ILE A 408 5.23 -11.11 -21.76
C ILE A 408 6.59 -11.81 -21.51
N TYR A 409 6.94 -12.07 -20.26
CA TYR A 409 8.24 -12.66 -19.94
C TYR A 409 8.32 -14.11 -20.41
N GLY A 410 9.44 -14.44 -21.07
CA GLY A 410 9.64 -15.74 -21.69
C GLY A 410 8.92 -15.90 -23.04
N GLU A 411 8.16 -14.93 -23.52
CA GLU A 411 7.74 -14.88 -24.92
C GLU A 411 8.93 -14.44 -25.78
N ARG A 412 9.12 -15.06 -26.95
CA ARG A 412 10.14 -14.64 -27.93
C ARG A 412 9.70 -13.35 -28.63
N LEU A 413 9.61 -12.27 -27.87
CA LEU A 413 9.35 -10.95 -28.41
C LEU A 413 10.70 -10.23 -28.53
N VAL A 414 11.21 -10.14 -29.75
CA VAL A 414 12.25 -9.15 -30.07
C VAL A 414 11.54 -7.80 -29.99
N CYS A 415 11.67 -7.15 -28.88
CA CYS A 415 10.97 -5.91 -28.61
C CYS A 415 11.77 -4.71 -29.06
N GLY A 416 11.18 -3.85 -29.92
CA GLY A 416 11.70 -2.53 -30.24
C GLY A 416 11.52 -1.52 -29.07
N PRO A 417 11.80 -0.22 -29.29
CA PRO A 417 11.78 0.81 -28.26
C PRO A 417 10.51 0.88 -27.43
N LEU A 418 9.34 0.65 -28.02
CA LEU A 418 8.05 0.68 -27.31
C LEU A 418 7.90 -0.49 -26.32
N CYS A 419 8.48 -1.65 -26.61
CA CYS A 419 8.53 -2.75 -25.66
C CYS A 419 9.57 -2.53 -24.56
N ALA A 420 10.64 -1.81 -24.83
CA ALA A 420 11.58 -1.35 -23.82
C ALA A 420 10.86 -0.43 -22.82
N ASP A 421 10.02 0.48 -23.29
CA ASP A 421 9.20 1.34 -22.44
C ASP A 421 8.17 0.52 -21.63
N VAL A 422 7.56 -0.49 -22.25
CA VAL A 422 6.66 -1.44 -21.57
C VAL A 422 7.40 -2.25 -20.49
N ARG A 423 8.69 -2.53 -20.63
CA ARG A 423 9.52 -3.20 -19.62
C ARG A 423 10.16 -2.22 -18.63
N GLN A 424 10.56 -1.03 -19.09
CA GLN A 424 11.33 -0.10 -18.27
C GLN A 424 10.48 0.69 -17.31
N PHE A 425 9.18 0.88 -17.57
CA PHE A 425 8.35 1.65 -16.67
C PHE A 425 9.12 2.70 -15.86
N PRO A 426 8.75 3.88 -15.79
CA PRO A 426 7.68 4.33 -14.91
C PRO A 426 7.01 5.65 -15.20
N SER A 427 7.61 6.52 -15.98
CA SER A 427 7.08 7.87 -16.18
C SER A 427 6.18 8.02 -17.40
N HIS A 428 6.20 7.03 -18.29
CA HIS A 428 5.34 7.05 -19.48
C HIS A 428 4.11 6.15 -19.31
N PRO A 429 2.94 6.59 -19.82
CA PRO A 429 1.75 5.75 -19.87
C PRO A 429 2.06 4.50 -20.68
N SER A 430 2.18 3.37 -20.01
CA SER A 430 2.37 2.09 -20.64
C SER A 430 1.15 1.22 -20.43
N SER A 431 0.90 0.29 -21.34
CA SER A 431 -0.22 -0.62 -21.24
C SER A 431 -0.14 -1.50 -19.97
N ILE A 432 1.07 -1.83 -19.50
CA ILE A 432 1.25 -2.58 -18.24
C ILE A 432 0.89 -1.73 -17.02
N LEU A 433 1.25 -0.44 -17.01
CA LEU A 433 0.84 0.47 -15.94
C LEU A 433 -0.68 0.58 -15.88
N LEU A 434 -1.30 0.78 -17.04
CA LEU A 434 -2.74 0.86 -17.16
C LEU A 434 -3.42 -0.44 -16.69
N ALA A 435 -2.89 -1.61 -17.05
CA ALA A 435 -3.40 -2.90 -16.60
C ALA A 435 -3.29 -3.07 -15.08
N LYS A 436 -2.13 -2.73 -14.51
CA LYS A 436 -1.91 -2.78 -13.06
C LYS A 436 -2.84 -1.84 -12.30
N GLN A 437 -2.94 -0.59 -12.72
CA GLN A 437 -3.85 0.36 -12.10
C GLN A 437 -5.31 -0.10 -12.19
N THR A 438 -5.72 -0.64 -13.34
CA THR A 438 -7.06 -1.19 -13.51
C THR A 438 -7.32 -2.35 -12.55
N ALA A 439 -6.35 -3.24 -12.35
CA ALA A 439 -6.46 -4.36 -11.42
C ALA A 439 -6.50 -3.90 -9.95
N HIS A 440 -5.74 -2.86 -9.59
CA HIS A 440 -5.68 -2.35 -8.22
C HIS A 440 -6.94 -1.61 -7.77
N LEU A 441 -7.73 -1.09 -8.69
CA LEU A 441 -8.94 -0.33 -8.36
C LEU A 441 -10.11 -1.21 -7.91
N LEU A 442 -9.93 -2.54 -7.77
CA LEU A 442 -10.98 -3.49 -7.37
C LEU A 442 -12.32 -3.27 -8.12
N ILE A 443 -12.23 -2.93 -9.40
CA ILE A 443 -13.40 -2.67 -10.23
C ILE A 443 -14.18 -3.97 -10.40
N LYS A 444 -15.46 -3.96 -10.03
CA LYS A 444 -16.33 -5.11 -10.29
C LYS A 444 -16.37 -5.40 -11.79
N ASP A 445 -16.11 -6.66 -12.18
CA ASP A 445 -15.95 -7.08 -13.57
C ASP A 445 -14.74 -6.46 -14.30
N GLY A 446 -13.77 -5.90 -13.56
CA GLY A 446 -12.57 -5.23 -14.08
C GLY A 446 -11.68 -6.12 -14.96
N SER A 447 -11.83 -7.46 -14.86
CA SER A 447 -11.15 -8.42 -15.74
C SER A 447 -11.35 -8.13 -17.23
N THR A 448 -12.52 -7.59 -17.61
CA THR A 448 -12.79 -7.17 -19.00
C THR A 448 -11.90 -5.99 -19.41
N LEU A 449 -11.65 -5.04 -18.52
CA LEU A 449 -10.75 -3.91 -18.77
C LEU A 449 -9.30 -4.38 -18.87
N VAL A 450 -8.87 -5.23 -17.95
CA VAL A 450 -7.51 -5.83 -17.97
C VAL A 450 -7.30 -6.57 -19.29
N ALA A 451 -8.24 -7.41 -19.71
CA ALA A 451 -8.14 -8.15 -20.98
C ALA A 451 -8.05 -7.25 -22.22
N LEU A 452 -8.62 -6.06 -22.20
CA LEU A 452 -8.47 -5.08 -23.29
C LEU A 452 -7.06 -4.50 -23.33
N VAL A 453 -6.49 -4.16 -22.18
CA VAL A 453 -5.12 -3.67 -22.09
C VAL A 453 -4.12 -4.75 -22.46
N ASP A 454 -4.33 -5.99 -22.03
CA ASP A 454 -3.45 -7.13 -22.38
C ASP A 454 -3.41 -7.37 -23.89
N ARG A 455 -4.56 -7.27 -24.56
CA ARG A 455 -4.61 -7.37 -26.05
C ARG A 455 -3.85 -6.22 -26.72
N ALA A 456 -4.01 -5.00 -26.19
CA ALA A 456 -3.26 -3.86 -26.71
C ALA A 456 -1.75 -4.05 -26.52
N THR A 457 -1.33 -4.53 -25.35
CA THR A 457 0.09 -4.81 -25.05
C THR A 457 0.70 -5.83 -26.01
N ARG A 458 -0.02 -6.93 -26.30
CA ARG A 458 0.44 -7.94 -27.28
C ARG A 458 0.56 -7.35 -28.67
N ALA A 459 -0.44 -6.59 -29.12
CA ALA A 459 -0.40 -5.98 -30.45
C ALA A 459 0.74 -4.95 -30.58
N ILE A 460 1.06 -4.20 -29.53
CA ILE A 460 2.23 -3.31 -29.49
C ILE A 460 3.52 -4.12 -29.63
N ALA A 461 3.67 -5.20 -28.87
CA ALA A 461 4.84 -6.04 -28.88
C ALA A 461 5.05 -6.71 -30.26
N GLU A 462 3.98 -7.22 -30.87
CA GLU A 462 4.02 -7.79 -32.23
C GLU A 462 4.41 -6.72 -33.27
N GLY A 463 3.86 -5.49 -33.15
CA GLY A 463 4.22 -4.37 -34.02
C GLY A 463 5.70 -3.99 -33.92
N ASP A 464 6.23 -3.91 -32.70
CA ASP A 464 7.64 -3.64 -32.46
C ASP A 464 8.57 -4.75 -33.00
N THR A 465 8.15 -6.00 -32.87
CA THR A 465 8.89 -7.16 -33.42
C THR A 465 9.02 -7.10 -34.93
N LEU A 466 7.97 -6.64 -35.61
CA LEU A 466 7.95 -6.50 -37.08
C LEU A 466 8.82 -5.31 -37.57
N GLY A 467 9.16 -4.36 -36.70
CA GLY A 467 10.03 -3.22 -37.02
C GLY A 467 9.50 -2.41 -38.21
N ASN A 468 10.27 -2.37 -39.30
CA ASN A 468 9.92 -1.61 -40.53
C ASN A 468 9.02 -2.39 -41.50
N ASP A 469 8.59 -3.60 -41.17
CA ASP A 469 7.63 -4.35 -41.98
C ASP A 469 6.28 -3.60 -42.06
N PRO A 470 5.65 -3.42 -43.20
CA PRO A 470 4.34 -2.77 -43.31
C PRO A 470 3.26 -3.37 -42.40
N ARG A 471 3.39 -4.65 -42.03
CA ARG A 471 2.49 -5.32 -41.09
C ARG A 471 2.57 -4.74 -39.67
N SER A 472 3.66 -4.09 -39.28
CA SER A 472 3.83 -3.42 -37.99
C SER A 472 2.78 -2.34 -37.79
N LYS A 473 2.52 -1.53 -38.81
CA LYS A 473 1.49 -0.46 -38.78
C LYS A 473 0.10 -1.03 -38.49
N LYS A 474 -0.23 -2.21 -39.05
CA LYS A 474 -1.51 -2.88 -38.77
C LYS A 474 -1.59 -3.30 -37.30
N LYS A 475 -0.50 -3.79 -36.71
CA LYS A 475 -0.46 -4.18 -35.29
C LYS A 475 -0.59 -2.98 -34.36
N PHE A 476 0.03 -1.86 -34.65
CA PHE A 476 -0.17 -0.64 -33.87
C PHE A 476 -1.60 -0.09 -34.00
N ALA A 477 -2.23 -0.18 -35.18
CA ALA A 477 -3.63 0.18 -35.35
C ALA A 477 -4.57 -0.73 -34.55
N GLU A 478 -4.28 -2.06 -34.48
CA GLU A 478 -4.99 -3.02 -33.65
C GLU A 478 -4.86 -2.68 -32.14
N ALA A 479 -3.66 -2.35 -31.69
CA ALA A 479 -3.41 -1.92 -30.32
C ALA A 479 -4.22 -0.67 -29.96
N ALA A 480 -4.21 0.35 -30.84
CA ALA A 480 -4.99 1.56 -30.63
C ALA A 480 -6.51 1.28 -30.56
N ALA A 481 -7.01 0.33 -31.36
CA ALA A 481 -8.41 -0.08 -31.32
C ALA A 481 -8.79 -0.73 -29.98
N HIS A 482 -7.92 -1.58 -29.41
CA HIS A 482 -8.13 -2.17 -28.09
C HIS A 482 -8.12 -1.13 -26.97
N LEU A 483 -7.22 -0.15 -27.03
CA LEU A 483 -7.17 0.95 -26.06
C LEU A 483 -8.40 1.86 -26.15
N ARG A 484 -8.91 2.15 -27.35
CA ARG A 484 -10.18 2.89 -27.50
C ARG A 484 -11.36 2.11 -26.92
N SER A 485 -11.38 0.79 -27.12
CA SER A 485 -12.39 -0.09 -26.50
C SER A 485 -12.28 -0.07 -24.98
N TYR A 486 -11.07 -0.01 -24.44
CA TYR A 486 -10.83 0.16 -23.01
C TYR A 486 -11.39 1.48 -22.48
N VAL A 487 -11.13 2.61 -23.16
CA VAL A 487 -11.68 3.93 -22.79
C VAL A 487 -13.20 3.89 -22.77
N SER A 488 -13.82 3.40 -23.85
CA SER A 488 -15.29 3.27 -23.96
C SER A 488 -15.87 2.39 -22.84
N LYS A 489 -15.21 1.26 -22.51
CA LYS A 489 -15.66 0.37 -21.44
C LYS A 489 -15.51 0.99 -20.06
N THR A 490 -14.42 1.74 -19.82
CA THR A 490 -14.24 2.50 -18.57
C THR A 490 -15.32 3.55 -18.39
N GLN A 491 -15.71 4.26 -19.45
CA GLN A 491 -16.83 5.21 -19.44
C GLN A 491 -18.17 4.52 -19.13
N GLN A 492 -18.42 3.34 -19.69
CA GLN A 492 -19.61 2.53 -19.35
C GLN A 492 -19.60 2.10 -17.87
N PHE A 493 -18.46 1.73 -17.34
CA PHE A 493 -18.32 1.36 -15.92
C PHE A 493 -18.52 2.56 -15.01
N LEU A 494 -18.07 3.74 -15.41
CA LEU A 494 -18.34 4.98 -14.69
C LEU A 494 -19.84 5.30 -14.68
N ALA A 495 -20.51 5.24 -15.83
CA ALA A 495 -21.94 5.46 -15.93
C ALA A 495 -22.77 4.44 -15.13
N GLY A 496 -22.30 3.20 -15.01
CA GLY A 496 -22.91 2.13 -14.23
C GLY A 496 -22.50 2.09 -12.75
N GLY A 497 -21.74 3.08 -12.27
CA GLY A 497 -21.28 3.13 -10.88
C GLY A 497 -20.31 2.03 -10.47
N LYS A 498 -19.62 1.37 -11.43
CA LYS A 498 -18.66 0.28 -11.19
C LYS A 498 -17.24 0.77 -10.92
N VAL A 499 -16.97 2.03 -11.21
CA VAL A 499 -15.67 2.70 -10.98
C VAL A 499 -15.95 4.14 -10.53
N ALA A 500 -15.15 4.66 -9.60
CA ALA A 500 -15.24 6.05 -9.17
C ALA A 500 -14.83 7.00 -10.28
N ARG A 501 -15.40 8.22 -10.28
CA ARG A 501 -15.18 9.23 -11.34
C ARG A 501 -13.70 9.57 -11.52
N GLU A 502 -12.99 9.76 -10.41
CA GLU A 502 -11.59 10.16 -10.37
C GLU A 502 -10.68 9.05 -10.90
N SER A 503 -10.97 7.81 -10.51
CA SER A 503 -10.26 6.63 -11.02
C SER A 503 -10.50 6.42 -12.50
N ALA A 504 -11.75 6.60 -12.96
CA ALA A 504 -12.08 6.52 -14.37
C ALA A 504 -11.38 7.60 -15.19
N ALA A 505 -11.31 8.84 -14.67
CA ALA A 505 -10.63 9.95 -15.33
C ALA A 505 -9.12 9.64 -15.51
N LEU A 506 -8.46 9.16 -14.48
CA LEU A 506 -7.05 8.75 -14.53
C LEU A 506 -6.80 7.65 -15.57
N LEU A 507 -7.60 6.59 -15.54
CA LEU A 507 -7.48 5.46 -16.46
C LEU A 507 -7.71 5.87 -17.92
N ILE A 508 -8.69 6.75 -18.16
CA ILE A 508 -9.03 7.27 -19.49
C ILE A 508 -7.91 8.17 -20.00
N GLU A 509 -7.37 9.06 -19.17
CA GLU A 509 -6.26 9.95 -19.54
C GLU A 509 -5.03 9.14 -19.96
N GLN A 510 -4.62 8.15 -19.18
CA GLN A 510 -3.49 7.30 -19.49
C GLN A 510 -3.69 6.48 -20.75
N ALA A 511 -4.88 5.88 -20.92
CA ALA A 511 -5.20 5.15 -22.13
C ALA A 511 -5.20 6.06 -23.37
N THR A 512 -5.69 7.28 -23.25
CA THR A 512 -5.73 8.26 -24.36
C THR A 512 -4.30 8.69 -24.75
N THR A 513 -3.43 8.92 -23.78
CA THR A 513 -2.02 9.24 -24.03
C THR A 513 -1.34 8.07 -24.74
N LEU A 514 -1.56 6.83 -24.27
CA LEU A 514 -1.00 5.64 -24.89
C LEU A 514 -1.55 5.44 -26.33
N ILE A 515 -2.81 5.73 -26.59
CA ILE A 515 -3.39 5.73 -27.95
C ILE A 515 -2.61 6.67 -28.85
N THR A 516 -2.35 7.91 -28.40
CA THR A 516 -1.62 8.91 -29.18
C THR A 516 -0.21 8.44 -29.55
N LEU A 517 0.52 7.83 -28.58
CA LEU A 517 1.84 7.27 -28.80
C LEU A 517 1.85 6.11 -29.81
N VAL A 518 0.87 5.20 -29.68
CA VAL A 518 0.73 4.04 -30.57
C VAL A 518 0.33 4.47 -31.98
N GLU A 519 -0.58 5.45 -32.12
CA GLU A 519 -0.99 5.97 -33.42
C GLU A 519 0.12 6.72 -34.16
N ALA A 520 1.03 7.37 -33.43
CA ALA A 520 2.22 7.97 -34.04
C ALA A 520 3.08 6.93 -34.78
N ARG A 521 3.01 5.64 -34.37
CA ARG A 521 3.71 4.51 -35.01
C ARG A 521 3.00 3.94 -36.24
N THR A 522 1.76 4.35 -36.49
CA THR A 522 1.01 3.95 -37.70
C THR A 522 1.29 4.87 -38.90
N LYS A 523 1.86 6.02 -38.66
CA LYS A 523 2.30 6.99 -39.68
C LYS A 523 3.69 6.62 -40.20
#